data_4306b6bf2aef6faed69bd00e9598e694
#
_entry.id   4306b6bf2aef6faed69bd00e9598e694
#
_cell.length_a   1.000
_cell.length_b   1.000
_cell.length_c   1.000
_cell.angle_alpha   90.00
_cell.angle_beta   90.00
_cell.angle_gamma   90.00
#
_symmetry.space_group_name_H-M   'P 1'
#
loop_
_entity.id
_entity.type
_entity.pdbx_description
1 polymer ?
#
loop_
_entity_poly.entity_id
_entity_poly.type
_entity_poly.pdbx_seq_one_letter_code
_entity_poly.pdbx_strand_id
1 'polypeptide(L)'
;MVVFVIAAASFGYFKYEQINSKDNQAPAITMDTDSIQVSCQAEDGELLKGIKATDSKDGDVTGSLIVESVSNFMENHTRNMTVVAFDSDNHATKAARKITYTDYVSPTFSLTEPLRFAMNTQDIMGTLTCSDVLDGDITGKIKMSSEYYVQADVAGEYPMVYQVANSAGDVQKLPVTVEIYDPSKEAQKPQFELSEYLVYTSVGNAVDPWSYVQQITMGGIKF
;
A
#
# COMPACT_ATOMS: atom_id res chain seq x y z
N MET A 1 -26.82 -25.50 55.01
CA MET A 1 -25.81 -24.60 55.55
C MET A 1 -24.37 -25.02 55.30
N VAL A 2 -23.99 -26.29 55.53
CA VAL A 2 -22.63 -26.80 55.34
C VAL A 2 -22.13 -26.66 53.87
N VAL A 3 -22.96 -26.98 52.87
CA VAL A 3 -22.61 -26.86 51.45
C VAL A 3 -22.30 -25.42 51.04
N PHE A 4 -23.03 -24.47 51.57
CA PHE A 4 -22.80 -23.02 51.27
C PHE A 4 -21.47 -22.53 51.85
N VAL A 5 -21.10 -23.00 53.05
CA VAL A 5 -19.83 -22.64 53.70
C VAL A 5 -18.65 -23.22 52.91
N ILE A 6 -18.75 -24.48 52.45
CA ILE A 6 -17.72 -25.11 51.60
C ILE A 6 -17.58 -24.38 50.28
N ALA A 7 -18.69 -24.04 49.61
CA ALA A 7 -18.66 -23.29 48.35
C ALA A 7 -18.05 -21.90 48.50
N ALA A 8 -18.39 -21.19 49.57
CA ALA A 8 -17.80 -19.85 49.87
C ALA A 8 -16.30 -19.94 50.19
N ALA A 9 -15.89 -20.95 50.96
CA ALA A 9 -14.48 -21.21 51.26
C ALA A 9 -13.66 -21.57 50.00
N SER A 10 -14.20 -22.44 49.16
CA SER A 10 -13.58 -22.81 47.88
C SER A 10 -13.48 -21.61 46.96
N PHE A 11 -14.53 -20.80 46.86
CA PHE A 11 -14.49 -19.55 46.05
C PHE A 11 -13.48 -18.55 46.61
N GLY A 12 -13.43 -18.38 47.92
CA GLY A 12 -12.44 -17.52 48.56
C GLY A 12 -11.01 -17.97 48.34
N TYR A 13 -10.77 -19.28 48.41
CA TYR A 13 -9.46 -19.90 48.13
C TYR A 13 -9.06 -19.70 46.67
N PHE A 14 -9.95 -20.00 45.72
CA PHE A 14 -9.71 -19.74 44.28
C PHE A 14 -9.44 -18.28 44.00
N LYS A 15 -10.20 -17.36 44.58
CA LYS A 15 -9.96 -15.91 44.42
C LYS A 15 -8.62 -15.48 45.03
N TYR A 16 -8.26 -16.02 46.18
CA TYR A 16 -6.98 -15.75 46.83
C TYR A 16 -5.80 -16.25 45.97
N GLU A 17 -5.88 -17.48 45.45
CA GLU A 17 -4.86 -17.99 44.53
C GLU A 17 -4.78 -17.17 43.23
N GLN A 18 -5.91 -16.80 42.65
CA GLN A 18 -5.96 -16.00 41.44
C GLN A 18 -5.32 -14.60 41.64
N ILE A 19 -5.46 -13.99 42.82
CA ILE A 19 -4.87 -12.70 43.13
C ILE A 19 -3.37 -12.84 43.42
N ASN A 20 -2.98 -13.89 44.19
CA ASN A 20 -1.56 -14.11 44.56
C ASN A 20 -0.73 -14.75 43.43
N SER A 21 -1.36 -15.35 42.42
CA SER A 21 -0.68 -15.93 41.28
C SER A 21 -0.37 -14.91 40.18
N LYS A 22 -0.91 -13.70 40.28
CA LYS A 22 -0.55 -12.63 39.35
C LYS A 22 0.84 -12.11 39.67
N ASP A 23 1.69 -12.03 38.66
CA ASP A 23 2.88 -11.21 38.78
C ASP A 23 2.61 -9.81 38.25
N ASN A 24 3.54 -8.87 38.49
CA ASN A 24 3.44 -7.49 38.02
C ASN A 24 4.54 -7.20 37.00
N GLN A 25 5.11 -8.23 36.38
CA GLN A 25 6.16 -8.10 35.39
C GLN A 25 5.57 -8.33 34.01
N ALA A 26 5.96 -7.48 33.06
CA ALA A 26 5.60 -7.66 31.67
C ALA A 26 6.67 -8.55 30.97
N PRO A 27 6.29 -9.28 29.92
CA PRO A 27 7.25 -10.12 29.19
C PRO A 27 8.40 -9.34 28.62
N ALA A 28 9.57 -9.96 28.52
CA ALA A 28 10.73 -9.40 27.88
C ALA A 28 10.83 -9.89 26.42
N ILE A 29 10.97 -8.97 25.47
CA ILE A 29 11.19 -9.28 24.05
C ILE A 29 12.67 -9.21 23.75
N THR A 30 13.20 -10.24 23.08
CA THR A 30 14.57 -10.31 22.57
C THR A 30 14.55 -10.54 21.07
N MET A 31 15.53 -9.99 20.36
CA MET A 31 15.66 -10.11 18.90
C MET A 31 17.07 -10.51 18.53
N ASP A 32 17.22 -11.42 17.57
CA ASP A 32 18.53 -11.83 17.06
C ASP A 32 19.20 -10.67 16.28
N THR A 33 18.39 -9.83 15.62
CA THR A 33 18.84 -8.66 14.85
C THR A 33 17.81 -7.52 14.94
N ASP A 34 18.30 -6.28 14.91
CA ASP A 34 17.47 -5.07 14.92
C ASP A 34 16.80 -4.78 13.56
N SER A 35 17.21 -5.49 12.51
CA SER A 35 16.69 -5.32 11.16
C SER A 35 16.59 -6.64 10.42
N ILE A 36 15.60 -6.72 9.49
CA ILE A 36 15.41 -7.87 8.62
C ILE A 36 15.13 -7.40 7.19
N GLN A 37 15.58 -8.18 6.21
CA GLN A 37 15.22 -8.02 4.81
C GLN A 37 14.16 -9.05 4.45
N VAL A 38 13.06 -8.59 3.85
CA VAL A 38 11.90 -9.43 3.51
C VAL A 38 11.34 -9.06 2.15
N SER A 39 10.55 -9.95 1.55
CA SER A 39 9.71 -9.63 0.41
C SER A 39 8.53 -8.75 0.84
N CYS A 40 7.97 -7.97 -0.09
CA CYS A 40 6.70 -7.25 0.09
C CYS A 40 5.53 -8.20 0.38
N GLN A 41 5.65 -9.48 0.05
CA GLN A 41 4.64 -10.51 0.28
C GLN A 41 4.90 -11.33 1.56
N ALA A 42 5.86 -10.92 2.41
CA ALA A 42 6.18 -11.61 3.65
C ALA A 42 5.00 -11.60 4.62
N GLU A 43 4.66 -12.77 5.14
CA GLU A 43 3.64 -12.92 6.18
C GLU A 43 4.21 -12.63 7.58
N ASP A 44 3.33 -12.43 8.55
CA ASP A 44 3.72 -12.13 9.95
C ASP A 44 4.71 -13.13 10.54
N GLY A 45 4.60 -14.42 10.21
CA GLY A 45 5.53 -15.45 10.67
C GLY A 45 6.98 -15.24 10.19
N GLU A 46 7.16 -14.66 9.00
CA GLU A 46 8.47 -14.30 8.48
C GLU A 46 8.98 -13.01 9.14
N LEU A 47 8.11 -12.03 9.33
CA LEU A 47 8.42 -10.77 10.01
C LEU A 47 8.84 -10.98 11.46
N LEU A 48 8.23 -11.95 12.15
CA LEU A 48 8.51 -12.29 13.56
C LEU A 48 9.70 -13.24 13.74
N LYS A 49 10.30 -13.74 12.66
CA LYS A 49 11.43 -14.68 12.74
C LYS A 49 12.61 -14.08 13.49
N GLY A 50 13.16 -14.86 14.46
CA GLY A 50 14.26 -14.42 15.31
C GLY A 50 13.86 -13.46 16.42
N ILE A 51 12.56 -13.28 16.68
CA ILE A 51 12.02 -12.57 17.85
C ILE A 51 11.51 -13.60 18.83
N LYS A 52 11.84 -13.43 20.10
CA LYS A 52 11.38 -14.27 21.21
C LYS A 52 10.84 -13.39 22.33
N ALA A 53 9.87 -13.94 23.05
CA ALA A 53 9.34 -13.30 24.24
C ALA A 53 9.35 -14.30 25.41
N THR A 54 9.83 -13.83 26.55
CA THR A 54 9.91 -14.63 27.79
C THR A 54 9.32 -13.84 28.95
N ASP A 55 8.63 -14.55 29.81
CA ASP A 55 8.08 -14.00 31.03
C ASP A 55 8.58 -14.76 32.27
N SER A 56 8.67 -14.07 33.40
CA SER A 56 9.19 -14.68 34.65
C SER A 56 8.29 -15.76 35.23
N LYS A 57 6.97 -15.63 35.04
CA LYS A 57 5.95 -16.56 35.51
C LYS A 57 5.57 -17.60 34.46
N ASP A 58 5.33 -17.13 33.24
CA ASP A 58 4.77 -17.93 32.14
C ASP A 58 5.85 -18.63 31.31
N GLY A 59 7.12 -18.25 31.48
CA GLY A 59 8.23 -18.80 30.71
C GLY A 59 8.25 -18.31 29.27
N ASP A 60 8.24 -19.20 28.30
CA ASP A 60 8.24 -18.86 26.88
C ASP A 60 6.85 -18.44 26.41
N VAL A 61 6.68 -17.15 26.14
CA VAL A 61 5.44 -16.54 25.61
C VAL A 61 5.62 -16.06 24.16
N THR A 62 6.61 -16.59 23.44
CA THR A 62 6.89 -16.24 22.03
C THR A 62 5.63 -16.41 21.15
N GLY A 63 4.76 -17.38 21.46
CA GLY A 63 3.50 -17.58 20.75
C GLY A 63 2.48 -16.46 20.89
N SER A 64 2.67 -15.51 21.82
CA SER A 64 1.82 -14.32 21.99
C SER A 64 2.26 -13.14 21.12
N LEU A 65 3.40 -13.24 20.42
CA LEU A 65 3.92 -12.17 19.59
C LEU A 65 2.96 -11.86 18.42
N ILE A 66 2.65 -10.59 18.24
CA ILE A 66 1.91 -10.07 17.10
C ILE A 66 2.61 -8.84 16.52
N VAL A 67 2.42 -8.60 15.23
CA VAL A 67 2.76 -7.34 14.57
C VAL A 67 1.65 -6.34 14.87
N GLU A 68 1.92 -5.33 15.68
CA GLU A 68 0.95 -4.30 16.05
C GLU A 68 0.79 -3.25 14.95
N SER A 69 1.91 -2.83 14.38
CA SER A 69 1.91 -1.79 13.34
C SER A 69 3.20 -1.79 12.53
N VAL A 70 3.10 -1.27 11.32
CA VAL A 70 4.24 -0.99 10.45
C VAL A 70 4.14 0.46 9.99
N SER A 71 5.21 1.25 10.18
CA SER A 71 5.23 2.68 9.84
C SER A 71 5.12 2.93 8.34
N ASN A 72 4.93 4.17 7.92
CA ASN A 72 5.21 4.58 6.55
C ASN A 72 6.68 4.35 6.19
N PHE A 73 7.00 4.38 4.89
CA PHE A 73 8.38 4.33 4.43
C PHE A 73 9.22 5.46 5.03
N MET A 74 10.40 5.08 5.40
CA MET A 74 11.53 5.96 5.68
C MET A 74 12.49 5.92 4.47
N GLU A 75 13.74 6.28 4.68
CA GLU A 75 14.76 6.19 3.64
C GLU A 75 14.99 4.74 3.18
N ASN A 76 15.32 4.56 1.89
CA ASN A 76 15.69 3.26 1.28
C ASN A 76 14.65 2.15 1.46
N HIS A 77 13.38 2.45 1.31
CA HIS A 77 12.26 1.50 1.42
C HIS A 77 12.24 0.73 2.75
N THR A 78 12.72 1.37 3.81
CA THR A 78 12.74 0.83 5.17
C THR A 78 11.51 1.31 5.94
N ARG A 79 10.97 0.44 6.80
CA ARG A 79 9.85 0.76 7.70
C ARG A 79 10.20 0.30 9.11
N ASN A 80 9.62 0.93 10.13
CA ASN A 80 9.66 0.43 11.49
C ASN A 80 8.44 -0.44 11.75
N MET A 81 8.66 -1.67 12.15
CA MET A 81 7.64 -2.59 12.64
C MET A 81 7.64 -2.56 14.16
N THR A 82 6.46 -2.43 14.76
CA THR A 82 6.27 -2.58 16.20
C THR A 82 5.64 -3.94 16.46
N VAL A 83 6.28 -4.71 17.33
CA VAL A 83 5.78 -6.01 17.82
C VAL A 83 5.36 -5.90 19.26
N VAL A 84 4.39 -6.72 19.66
CA VAL A 84 3.87 -6.79 21.03
C VAL A 84 3.85 -8.23 21.48
N ALA A 85 4.27 -8.48 22.71
CA ALA A 85 4.10 -9.75 23.41
C ALA A 85 3.20 -9.57 24.62
N PHE A 86 2.46 -10.61 24.97
CA PHE A 86 1.54 -10.64 26.12
C PHE A 86 1.84 -11.86 27.01
N ASP A 87 1.65 -11.66 28.31
CA ASP A 87 1.62 -12.73 29.31
C ASP A 87 0.19 -13.19 29.63
N SER A 88 0.04 -14.18 30.52
CA SER A 88 -1.26 -14.69 30.99
C SER A 88 -2.02 -13.69 31.90
N ASP A 89 -1.35 -12.71 32.46
CA ASP A 89 -1.93 -11.69 33.32
C ASP A 89 -2.32 -10.40 32.54
N ASN A 90 -2.14 -10.41 31.20
CA ASN A 90 -2.40 -9.33 30.24
C ASN A 90 -1.46 -8.13 30.37
N HIS A 91 -0.23 -8.32 30.87
CA HIS A 91 0.80 -7.32 30.68
C HIS A 91 1.33 -7.42 29.24
N ALA A 92 1.71 -6.27 28.69
CA ALA A 92 2.17 -6.17 27.32
C ALA A 92 3.52 -5.46 27.24
N THR A 93 4.42 -5.96 26.42
CA THR A 93 5.68 -5.29 26.08
C THR A 93 5.75 -5.07 24.58
N LYS A 94 6.26 -3.90 24.19
CA LYS A 94 6.48 -3.52 22.80
C LYS A 94 7.97 -3.43 22.49
N ALA A 95 8.32 -3.84 21.28
CA ALA A 95 9.65 -3.64 20.73
C ALA A 95 9.55 -3.23 19.26
N ALA A 96 10.57 -2.53 18.76
CA ALA A 96 10.62 -2.08 17.37
C ALA A 96 11.73 -2.81 16.62
N ARG A 97 11.46 -3.17 15.36
CA ARG A 97 12.41 -3.77 14.42
C ARG A 97 12.31 -3.07 13.07
N LYS A 98 13.44 -2.85 12.41
CA LYS A 98 13.45 -2.33 11.04
C LYS A 98 13.20 -3.47 10.05
N ILE A 99 12.34 -3.20 9.07
CA ILE A 99 12.14 -4.07 7.90
C ILE A 99 12.54 -3.31 6.64
N THR A 100 13.26 -3.97 5.74
CA THR A 100 13.64 -3.44 4.43
C THR A 100 13.12 -4.41 3.37
N TYR A 101 12.31 -3.91 2.44
CA TYR A 101 11.80 -4.74 1.37
C TYR A 101 12.84 -4.91 0.26
N THR A 102 13.02 -6.16 -0.22
CA THR A 102 14.01 -6.51 -1.25
C THR A 102 13.48 -6.37 -2.66
N ASP A 103 12.16 -6.41 -2.84
CA ASP A 103 11.43 -6.47 -4.10
C ASP A 103 10.40 -5.33 -4.24
N TYR A 104 10.55 -4.26 -3.46
CA TYR A 104 9.64 -3.13 -3.52
C TYR A 104 9.80 -2.36 -4.83
N VAL A 105 8.68 -2.11 -5.45
CA VAL A 105 8.53 -1.21 -6.60
C VAL A 105 7.43 -0.20 -6.27
N SER A 106 7.71 1.07 -6.50
CA SER A 106 6.73 2.14 -6.31
C SER A 106 5.49 1.94 -7.19
N PRO A 107 4.33 2.50 -6.79
CA PRO A 107 3.10 2.41 -7.58
C PRO A 107 3.31 2.72 -9.05
N THR A 108 2.75 1.88 -9.92
CA THR A 108 2.93 1.97 -11.36
C THR A 108 1.59 2.23 -12.03
N PHE A 109 1.52 3.33 -12.79
CA PHE A 109 0.36 3.66 -13.61
C PHE A 109 0.36 2.84 -14.90
N SER A 110 -0.84 2.54 -15.42
CA SER A 110 -1.05 1.94 -16.73
C SER A 110 -2.18 2.65 -17.45
N LEU A 111 -2.07 2.73 -18.79
CA LEU A 111 -3.03 3.43 -19.62
C LEU A 111 -3.23 2.64 -20.92
N THR A 112 -4.47 2.21 -21.18
CA THR A 112 -4.82 1.39 -22.37
C THR A 112 -5.42 2.19 -23.51
N GLU A 113 -5.82 3.44 -23.26
CA GLU A 113 -6.36 4.36 -24.26
C GLU A 113 -5.79 5.77 -24.04
N PRO A 114 -5.75 6.63 -25.06
CA PRO A 114 -5.22 7.99 -24.89
C PRO A 114 -6.11 8.79 -23.92
N LEU A 115 -5.50 9.73 -23.19
CA LEU A 115 -6.23 10.71 -22.36
C LEU A 115 -6.82 11.80 -23.25
N ARG A 116 -7.78 11.40 -24.07
CA ARG A 116 -8.38 12.21 -25.11
C ARG A 116 -9.90 12.07 -25.05
N PHE A 117 -10.59 13.18 -24.77
CA PHE A 117 -12.00 13.17 -24.42
C PHE A 117 -12.78 14.17 -25.28
N ALA A 118 -14.00 13.80 -25.64
CA ALA A 118 -14.92 14.73 -26.31
C ALA A 118 -15.31 15.88 -25.38
N MET A 119 -15.56 17.05 -25.94
CA MET A 119 -16.08 18.19 -25.19
C MET A 119 -17.30 17.78 -24.35
N ASN A 120 -17.41 18.32 -23.15
CA ASN A 120 -18.43 18.04 -22.12
C ASN A 120 -18.38 16.63 -21.48
N THR A 121 -17.31 15.88 -21.68
CA THR A 121 -17.04 14.65 -20.91
C THR A 121 -16.78 15.01 -19.44
N GLN A 122 -17.40 14.25 -18.51
CA GLN A 122 -17.23 14.48 -17.07
C GLN A 122 -16.06 13.66 -16.49
N ASP A 123 -15.83 12.46 -17.01
CA ASP A 123 -14.73 11.61 -16.61
C ASP A 123 -13.53 11.81 -17.55
N ILE A 124 -12.46 12.41 -17.03
CA ILE A 124 -11.21 12.66 -17.75
C ILE A 124 -10.05 11.79 -17.26
N MET A 125 -10.33 10.74 -16.49
CA MET A 125 -9.35 9.73 -16.11
C MET A 125 -9.26 8.60 -17.14
N GLY A 126 -10.35 8.35 -17.86
CA GLY A 126 -10.42 7.32 -18.90
C GLY A 126 -10.04 5.93 -18.37
N THR A 127 -9.10 5.29 -19.04
CA THR A 127 -8.61 3.94 -18.71
C THR A 127 -7.35 3.95 -17.82
N LEU A 128 -7.06 5.06 -17.15
CA LEU A 128 -5.92 5.16 -16.26
C LEU A 128 -6.12 4.27 -15.03
N THR A 129 -5.19 3.36 -14.81
CA THR A 129 -5.15 2.47 -13.66
C THR A 129 -3.84 2.59 -12.92
N CYS A 130 -3.77 2.09 -11.68
CA CYS A 130 -2.52 2.05 -10.92
C CYS A 130 -2.47 0.80 -10.06
N SER A 131 -1.33 0.12 -10.10
CA SER A 131 -1.03 -1.04 -9.26
C SER A 131 0.15 -0.76 -8.33
N ASP A 132 0.13 -1.40 -7.17
CA ASP A 132 1.18 -1.33 -6.15
C ASP A 132 1.50 -2.73 -5.63
N VAL A 133 2.76 -2.99 -5.30
CA VAL A 133 3.21 -4.30 -4.85
C VAL A 133 2.71 -4.65 -3.44
N LEU A 134 2.43 -3.63 -2.60
CA LEU A 134 1.91 -3.81 -1.23
C LEU A 134 0.39 -3.84 -1.19
N ASP A 135 -0.26 -2.95 -1.95
CA ASP A 135 -1.69 -2.69 -1.86
C ASP A 135 -2.50 -3.32 -3.00
N GLY A 136 -1.84 -3.89 -4.02
CA GLY A 136 -2.51 -4.42 -5.21
C GLY A 136 -3.06 -3.32 -6.12
N ASP A 137 -4.33 -3.42 -6.50
CA ASP A 137 -5.01 -2.39 -7.31
C ASP A 137 -5.37 -1.17 -6.45
N ILE A 138 -4.75 -0.04 -6.75
CA ILE A 138 -4.99 1.25 -6.10
C ILE A 138 -5.57 2.30 -7.04
N THR A 139 -6.15 1.88 -8.16
CA THR A 139 -6.79 2.77 -9.15
C THR A 139 -7.78 3.74 -8.51
N GLY A 140 -8.60 3.27 -7.57
CA GLY A 140 -9.56 4.10 -6.85
C GLY A 140 -8.96 5.17 -5.94
N LYS A 141 -7.63 5.13 -5.70
CA LYS A 141 -6.90 6.14 -4.92
C LYS A 141 -6.27 7.23 -5.80
N ILE A 142 -6.36 7.14 -7.12
CA ILE A 142 -5.83 8.14 -8.05
C ILE A 142 -6.60 9.45 -7.86
N LYS A 143 -5.88 10.56 -7.78
CA LYS A 143 -6.42 11.92 -7.64
C LYS A 143 -5.77 12.84 -8.66
N MET A 144 -6.54 13.81 -9.15
CA MET A 144 -6.00 14.94 -9.91
C MET A 144 -5.41 15.97 -8.93
N SER A 145 -4.27 16.55 -9.28
CA SER A 145 -3.72 17.67 -8.52
C SER A 145 -4.63 18.89 -8.66
N SER A 146 -4.92 19.57 -7.55
CA SER A 146 -5.73 20.79 -7.53
C SER A 146 -5.06 22.01 -8.17
N GLU A 147 -3.80 21.91 -8.55
CA GLU A 147 -3.05 22.98 -9.21
C GLU A 147 -3.40 23.13 -10.70
N TYR A 148 -4.10 22.13 -11.27
CA TYR A 148 -4.42 22.06 -12.68
C TYR A 148 -5.93 22.04 -12.90
N TYR A 149 -6.38 22.65 -13.97
CA TYR A 149 -7.80 22.74 -14.33
C TYR A 149 -8.00 22.41 -15.80
N VAL A 150 -8.94 21.50 -16.07
CA VAL A 150 -9.35 21.17 -17.44
C VAL A 150 -10.72 21.82 -17.73
N GLN A 151 -10.78 22.61 -18.79
CA GLN A 151 -12.05 23.14 -19.30
C GLN A 151 -12.67 22.13 -20.26
N ALA A 152 -13.56 21.28 -19.72
CA ALA A 152 -14.15 20.20 -20.51
C ALA A 152 -15.08 20.68 -21.64
N ASP A 153 -15.52 21.93 -21.62
CA ASP A 153 -16.36 22.58 -22.63
C ASP A 153 -15.55 23.34 -23.71
N VAL A 154 -14.22 23.36 -23.62
CA VAL A 154 -13.31 24.04 -24.57
C VAL A 154 -12.34 23.02 -25.12
N ALA A 155 -12.28 22.89 -26.45
CA ALA A 155 -11.30 22.05 -27.12
C ALA A 155 -9.88 22.63 -26.95
N GLY A 156 -8.93 21.78 -26.53
CA GLY A 156 -7.56 22.17 -26.26
C GLY A 156 -6.75 21.09 -25.58
N GLU A 157 -5.50 21.37 -25.34
CA GLU A 157 -4.56 20.54 -24.59
C GLU A 157 -4.36 21.11 -23.19
N TYR A 158 -4.56 20.27 -22.18
CA TYR A 158 -4.50 20.67 -20.78
C TYR A 158 -3.43 19.86 -20.05
N PRO A 159 -2.36 20.50 -19.55
CA PRO A 159 -1.41 19.82 -18.68
C PRO A 159 -2.11 19.43 -17.38
N MET A 160 -1.88 18.20 -16.92
CA MET A 160 -2.45 17.63 -15.70
C MET A 160 -1.40 16.84 -14.94
N VAL A 161 -1.62 16.66 -13.64
CA VAL A 161 -0.86 15.72 -12.83
C VAL A 161 -1.82 14.82 -12.09
N TYR A 162 -1.78 13.54 -12.40
CA TYR A 162 -2.39 12.52 -11.56
C TYR A 162 -1.43 12.09 -10.47
N GLN A 163 -1.94 11.81 -9.29
CA GLN A 163 -1.14 11.33 -8.17
C GLN A 163 -1.87 10.21 -7.44
N VAL A 164 -1.08 9.32 -6.86
CA VAL A 164 -1.56 8.20 -6.04
C VAL A 164 -0.61 8.00 -4.87
N ALA A 165 -1.12 7.56 -3.74
CA ALA A 165 -0.32 7.15 -2.59
C ALA A 165 -0.73 5.74 -2.17
N ASN A 166 0.27 4.89 -1.88
CA ASN A 166 0.01 3.59 -1.28
C ASN A 166 -0.13 3.69 0.25
N SER A 167 -0.43 2.57 0.92
CA SER A 167 -0.59 2.50 2.38
C SER A 167 0.71 2.73 3.16
N ALA A 168 1.86 2.59 2.49
CA ALA A 168 3.18 2.86 3.06
C ALA A 168 3.64 4.31 2.90
N GLY A 169 2.81 5.19 2.31
CA GLY A 169 3.08 6.61 2.14
C GLY A 169 3.97 6.95 0.94
N ASP A 170 4.26 5.99 0.04
CA ASP A 170 4.92 6.31 -1.23
C ASP A 170 3.92 6.99 -2.17
N VAL A 171 4.31 8.16 -2.68
CA VAL A 171 3.49 8.99 -3.55
C VAL A 171 4.10 9.04 -4.92
N GLN A 172 3.36 8.53 -5.92
CA GLN A 172 3.73 8.65 -7.31
C GLN A 172 2.91 9.71 -8.02
N LYS A 173 3.57 10.44 -8.92
CA LYS A 173 2.97 11.51 -9.72
C LYS A 173 3.19 11.22 -11.19
N LEU A 174 2.13 11.36 -11.98
CA LEU A 174 2.14 11.19 -13.41
C LEU A 174 1.74 12.51 -14.08
N PRO A 175 2.69 13.34 -14.54
CA PRO A 175 2.40 14.49 -15.39
C PRO A 175 2.00 14.03 -16.79
N VAL A 176 0.87 14.51 -17.29
CA VAL A 176 0.31 14.16 -18.60
C VAL A 176 -0.30 15.39 -19.26
N THR A 177 -0.60 15.28 -20.54
CA THR A 177 -1.47 16.22 -21.26
C THR A 177 -2.78 15.52 -21.61
N VAL A 178 -3.89 16.11 -21.18
CA VAL A 178 -5.25 15.68 -21.53
C VAL A 178 -5.71 16.51 -22.73
N GLU A 179 -6.17 15.87 -23.79
CA GLU A 179 -6.78 16.54 -24.93
C GLU A 179 -8.31 16.53 -24.79
N ILE A 180 -8.93 17.71 -24.85
CA ILE A 180 -10.38 17.86 -25.06
C ILE A 180 -10.58 18.20 -26.53
N TYR A 181 -11.34 17.37 -27.23
CA TYR A 181 -11.57 17.56 -28.67
C TYR A 181 -13.03 17.89 -29.02
N ASP A 182 -13.19 18.60 -30.12
CA ASP A 182 -14.48 18.89 -30.74
C ASP A 182 -14.86 17.73 -31.69
N PRO A 183 -15.87 16.90 -31.37
CA PRO A 183 -16.25 15.77 -32.22
C PRO A 183 -16.59 16.14 -33.66
N SER A 184 -17.06 17.36 -33.89
CA SER A 184 -17.43 17.83 -35.24
C SER A 184 -16.24 18.02 -36.18
N LYS A 185 -15.01 18.10 -35.63
CA LYS A 185 -13.78 18.33 -36.39
C LYS A 185 -12.89 17.08 -36.50
N GLU A 186 -13.26 16.00 -35.84
CA GLU A 186 -12.39 14.82 -35.72
C GLU A 186 -12.26 14.01 -37.02
N ALA A 187 -13.30 13.94 -37.84
CA ALA A 187 -13.28 13.18 -39.08
C ALA A 187 -12.16 13.62 -40.08
N GLN A 188 -11.59 14.79 -39.88
CA GLN A 188 -10.54 15.36 -40.74
C GLN A 188 -9.13 15.19 -40.17
N LYS A 189 -9.01 14.67 -38.94
CA LYS A 189 -7.70 14.47 -38.29
C LYS A 189 -7.24 13.03 -38.41
N PRO A 190 -5.93 12.78 -38.59
CA PRO A 190 -5.39 11.43 -38.45
C PRO A 190 -5.54 10.94 -37.01
N GLN A 191 -5.96 9.70 -36.86
CA GLN A 191 -6.09 9.00 -35.59
C GLN A 191 -4.99 7.93 -35.53
N PHE A 192 -4.30 7.88 -34.41
CA PHE A 192 -3.25 6.92 -34.13
C PHE A 192 -3.74 5.90 -33.12
N GLU A 193 -3.62 4.62 -33.46
CA GLU A 193 -3.77 3.52 -32.54
C GLU A 193 -2.37 3.04 -32.15
N LEU A 194 -2.09 3.02 -30.86
CA LEU A 194 -0.79 2.63 -30.31
C LEU A 194 -0.91 1.27 -29.58
N SER A 195 0.19 0.52 -29.56
CA SER A 195 0.27 -0.69 -28.72
C SER A 195 0.30 -0.37 -27.22
N GLU A 196 0.87 0.77 -26.86
CA GLU A 196 0.97 1.25 -25.48
C GLU A 196 0.82 2.76 -25.45
N TYR A 197 0.06 3.27 -24.47
CA TYR A 197 -0.18 4.71 -24.28
C TYR A 197 0.63 5.30 -23.11
N LEU A 198 1.25 4.44 -22.29
CA LEU A 198 2.15 4.83 -21.22
C LEU A 198 3.33 3.84 -21.16
N VAL A 199 4.52 4.36 -21.38
CA VAL A 199 5.76 3.57 -21.43
C VAL A 199 6.73 4.05 -20.38
N TYR A 200 7.27 3.12 -19.60
CA TYR A 200 8.33 3.37 -18.64
C TYR A 200 9.68 3.03 -19.26
N THR A 201 10.65 3.92 -19.11
CA THR A 201 12.02 3.69 -19.56
C THR A 201 13.01 4.19 -18.53
N SER A 202 14.23 3.66 -18.54
CA SER A 202 15.31 4.16 -17.69
C SER A 202 15.75 5.55 -18.11
N VAL A 203 16.14 6.35 -17.13
CA VAL A 203 16.66 7.72 -17.39
C VAL A 203 17.83 7.67 -18.38
N GLY A 204 17.73 8.48 -19.43
CA GLY A 204 18.74 8.57 -20.49
C GLY A 204 18.51 7.63 -21.68
N ASN A 205 17.56 6.71 -21.64
CA ASN A 205 17.18 5.92 -22.80
C ASN A 205 16.21 6.69 -23.69
N ALA A 206 16.49 6.73 -24.99
CA ALA A 206 15.57 7.30 -25.97
C ALA A 206 14.42 6.31 -26.25
N VAL A 207 13.21 6.84 -26.38
CA VAL A 207 12.04 6.09 -26.83
C VAL A 207 11.73 6.53 -28.26
N ASP A 208 11.58 5.55 -29.18
CA ASP A 208 11.06 5.82 -30.52
C ASP A 208 9.52 5.68 -30.48
N PRO A 209 8.76 6.79 -30.58
CA PRO A 209 7.30 6.74 -30.53
C PRO A 209 6.70 5.95 -31.71
N TRP A 210 7.36 5.89 -32.84
CA TRP A 210 6.87 5.19 -34.03
C TRP A 210 6.84 3.68 -33.86
N SER A 211 7.68 3.14 -32.97
CA SER A 211 7.69 1.70 -32.67
C SER A 211 6.39 1.20 -32.01
N TYR A 212 5.59 2.11 -31.43
CA TYR A 212 4.32 1.83 -30.79
C TYR A 212 3.11 2.03 -31.70
N VAL A 213 3.26 2.62 -32.89
CA VAL A 213 2.14 2.87 -33.80
C VAL A 213 1.70 1.55 -34.45
N GLN A 214 0.47 1.14 -34.17
CA GLN A 214 -0.14 -0.04 -34.77
C GLN A 214 -0.94 0.31 -36.01
N GLN A 215 -1.64 1.43 -36.00
CA GLN A 215 -2.51 1.85 -37.09
C GLN A 215 -2.65 3.36 -37.13
N ILE A 216 -2.82 3.89 -38.35
CA ILE A 216 -3.21 5.28 -38.59
C ILE A 216 -4.48 5.24 -39.41
N THR A 217 -5.51 6.03 -39.01
CA THR A 217 -6.76 6.21 -39.76
C THR A 217 -7.06 7.68 -39.97
N MET A 218 -7.66 8.04 -41.09
CA MET A 218 -8.17 9.39 -41.37
C MET A 218 -9.43 9.30 -42.22
N GLY A 219 -10.51 9.89 -41.73
CA GLY A 219 -11.81 9.81 -42.42
C GLY A 219 -12.33 8.39 -42.58
N GLY A 220 -11.97 7.45 -41.68
CA GLY A 220 -12.32 6.04 -41.74
C GLY A 220 -11.44 5.19 -42.71
N ILE A 221 -10.45 5.80 -43.36
CA ILE A 221 -9.49 5.09 -44.24
C ILE A 221 -8.27 4.72 -43.40
N LYS A 222 -7.82 3.45 -43.50
CA LYS A 222 -6.59 2.94 -42.86
C LYS A 222 -5.39 3.18 -43.76
N PHE A 223 -4.26 3.54 -43.14
CA PHE A 223 -2.95 3.75 -43.77
C PHE A 223 -1.92 2.78 -43.22
#